data_2cfc2c8d206ccca4a0d58be991595090
#
_entry.id   2cfc2c8d206ccca4a0d58be991595090
#
_cell.length_a   1.000
_cell.length_b   1.000
_cell.length_c   1.000
_cell.angle_alpha   90.00
_cell.angle_beta   90.00
_cell.angle_gamma   90.00
#
_symmetry.space_group_name_H-M   'P 1'
#
loop_
_entity.id
_entity.type
_entity.pdbx_description
1 polymer ?
#
loop_
_entity_poly.entity_id
_entity_poly.type
_entity_poly.pdbx_seq_one_letter_code
_entity_poly.pdbx_strand_id
1 'polypeptide(L)'
;MANLRVFSCLVLSSLSVFAQSERGNITGALTDPSGAAVVGAQMSIVQTSTNATTHATTSSSGEYNAANLLPDTYRIEVSAPGFKRFVQQNVIVSAGSTVRVNATLQLGQVSESIEVTTSAATIQTDNAKVTTVVQNKLVDQLPLVVGGAMRSPFNLVAVAAEARGDGQRLSVGGGQAAQWDATLDGHSVGTNRSGDTAEAALNTPSVESLTEFAVDTNGFKAEYGQAGGGVLTFASKSGTNQFHGSAYDFLRNDAMDARNFFAAKRSVYRQNDYGFTAAGPVIIPRLYNGRDKTFFFVSWEGFRNRVGANDTILSVPTPEMYTGDFSKWVDQSNKLITVYNPNTTRVSGGLTIRDPYPGNLIPASQFSATAQSIATYGKAVAPNRGFAPGTSGYVRNNYLVTGGTQITPTDKISVKGDQIIGSRQRVSLLWNTTAFRNKPGPAGAPGLPEPLWNGQIQAWDTEAYRVAHDFTVSPNMVNHFSFAKNTFTKNSFSANVDKDWKSKVCIKNVVDCNQNFPTINFTEFTGWGSSSYNGTNQPGWGLRDDLSYTRGNHSLKFGFQYQDQHADGFGQQDIGGRADFSFQSTSIPGNTSFPNSGGSSFASFLTGQAFLGRTETIR
;
A
#
# COMPACT_ATOMS: atom_id res chain seq x y z
N MET A 1 -16.49 28.01 43.32
CA MET A 1 -15.92 28.88 42.23
C MET A 1 -14.41 28.65 42.03
N ALA A 2 -13.63 28.28 43.00
CA ALA A 2 -12.19 27.98 42.85
C ALA A 2 -11.94 26.70 41.99
N ASN A 3 -12.73 25.65 42.20
CA ASN A 3 -12.56 24.37 41.48
C ASN A 3 -12.90 24.44 39.96
N LEU A 4 -13.76 25.38 39.57
CA LEU A 4 -14.11 25.57 38.15
C LEU A 4 -12.99 26.31 37.40
N ARG A 5 -12.26 27.20 38.06
CA ARG A 5 -11.11 27.92 37.47
C ARG A 5 -9.86 27.01 37.35
N VAL A 6 -9.65 26.10 38.29
CA VAL A 6 -8.56 25.10 38.21
C VAL A 6 -8.85 24.07 37.12
N PHE A 7 -10.11 23.64 36.97
CA PHE A 7 -10.51 22.73 35.90
C PHE A 7 -10.41 23.41 34.52
N SER A 8 -10.78 24.70 34.42
CA SER A 8 -10.62 25.49 33.19
C SER A 8 -9.16 25.71 32.80
N CYS A 9 -8.25 25.94 33.79
CA CYS A 9 -6.82 26.03 33.52
C CYS A 9 -6.18 24.68 33.19
N LEU A 10 -6.63 23.57 33.77
CA LEU A 10 -6.16 22.22 33.44
C LEU A 10 -6.63 21.79 32.04
N VAL A 11 -7.83 22.17 31.61
CA VAL A 11 -8.32 21.92 30.25
C VAL A 11 -7.58 22.78 29.23
N LEU A 12 -7.18 24.00 29.56
CA LEU A 12 -6.37 24.85 28.69
C LEU A 12 -4.88 24.47 28.65
N SER A 13 -4.35 23.79 29.66
CA SER A 13 -2.95 23.36 29.70
C SER A 13 -2.70 21.96 29.11
N SER A 14 -3.75 21.19 28.81
CA SER A 14 -3.66 19.86 28.14
C SER A 14 -3.75 19.92 26.61
N LEU A 15 -3.87 21.11 26.02
CA LEU A 15 -3.87 21.29 24.57
C LEU A 15 -2.44 21.53 24.04
N SER A 16 -1.55 20.57 24.23
CA SER A 16 -0.31 20.48 23.45
C SER A 16 -0.67 19.81 22.13
N VAL A 17 -0.67 20.58 21.07
CA VAL A 17 -1.29 20.18 19.82
C VAL A 17 -0.30 20.27 18.68
N PHE A 18 -0.15 19.17 17.95
CA PHE A 18 0.73 18.99 16.81
C PHE A 18 -0.08 18.93 15.50
N ALA A 19 0.35 19.66 14.48
CA ALA A 19 -0.36 19.72 13.21
C ALA A 19 0.63 19.69 12.02
N GLN A 20 0.38 18.83 11.05
CA GLN A 20 1.24 18.60 9.87
C GLN A 20 0.75 19.41 8.66
N SER A 21 1.64 20.04 7.85
CA SER A 21 1.27 20.77 6.65
C SER A 21 2.25 20.57 5.50
N GLU A 22 1.71 20.21 4.33
CA GLU A 22 2.40 20.24 3.04
C GLU A 22 2.65 21.65 2.52
N ARG A 23 2.15 22.66 3.23
CA ARG A 23 2.20 24.06 2.82
C ARG A 23 3.58 24.65 3.01
N GLY A 24 3.99 25.48 2.05
CA GLY A 24 5.20 26.26 2.17
C GLY A 24 4.94 27.69 2.66
N ASN A 25 6.02 28.44 2.87
CA ASN A 25 5.98 29.82 3.30
C ASN A 25 6.96 30.65 2.47
N ILE A 26 6.64 31.95 2.29
CA ILE A 26 7.60 32.96 1.80
C ILE A 26 7.84 33.94 2.92
N THR A 27 9.09 34.15 3.29
CA THR A 27 9.51 35.11 4.31
C THR A 27 10.62 36.03 3.78
N GLY A 28 10.91 37.11 4.45
CA GLY A 28 12.01 37.98 4.09
C GLY A 28 11.96 39.34 4.77
N ALA A 29 12.96 40.18 4.47
CA ALA A 29 13.11 41.56 4.95
C ALA A 29 13.08 42.56 3.80
N LEU A 30 12.37 43.65 4.02
CA LEU A 30 12.39 44.81 3.10
C LEU A 30 13.18 45.95 3.74
N THR A 31 14.17 46.43 3.00
CA THR A 31 15.02 47.56 3.41
C THR A 31 14.98 48.67 2.36
N ASP A 32 15.29 49.88 2.76
CA ASP A 32 15.61 50.97 1.86
C ASP A 32 17.09 50.94 1.42
N PRO A 33 17.56 51.83 0.53
CA PRO A 33 18.95 51.87 0.09
C PRO A 33 19.97 52.16 1.19
N SER A 34 19.55 52.72 2.32
CA SER A 34 20.39 52.95 3.51
C SER A 34 20.49 51.74 4.42
N GLY A 35 19.71 50.69 4.15
CA GLY A 35 19.61 49.50 4.99
C GLY A 35 18.55 49.61 6.11
N ALA A 36 17.79 50.71 6.17
CA ALA A 36 16.72 50.85 7.16
C ALA A 36 15.48 50.01 6.77
N ALA A 37 14.80 49.49 7.79
CA ALA A 37 13.61 48.65 7.61
C ALA A 37 12.44 49.44 7.00
N VAL A 38 11.80 48.92 5.97
CA VAL A 38 10.56 49.46 5.38
C VAL A 38 9.35 48.87 6.09
N VAL A 39 8.72 49.68 6.94
CA VAL A 39 7.60 49.28 7.78
C VAL A 39 6.28 49.49 7.06
N GLY A 40 5.34 48.55 7.20
CA GLY A 40 3.98 48.66 6.68
C GLY A 40 3.86 48.54 5.17
N ALA A 41 4.88 48.08 4.46
CA ALA A 41 4.83 47.83 3.02
C ALA A 41 3.77 46.73 2.74
N GLN A 42 2.93 46.96 1.75
CA GLN A 42 1.91 46.04 1.29
C GLN A 42 2.51 45.07 0.27
N MET A 43 2.24 43.79 0.46
CA MET A 43 2.72 42.74 -0.42
C MET A 43 1.56 41.95 -0.99
N SER A 44 1.61 41.67 -2.29
CA SER A 44 0.74 40.77 -3.00
C SER A 44 1.56 39.59 -3.52
N ILE A 45 1.30 38.42 -2.98
CA ILE A 45 1.94 37.15 -3.36
C ILE A 45 0.95 36.41 -4.25
N VAL A 46 1.21 36.42 -5.56
CA VAL A 46 0.29 35.91 -6.58
C VAL A 46 0.75 34.54 -7.05
N GLN A 47 -0.07 33.53 -6.88
CA GLN A 47 0.12 32.19 -7.46
C GLN A 47 -0.06 32.27 -8.97
N THR A 48 0.99 31.94 -9.75
CA THR A 48 0.98 32.17 -11.20
C THR A 48 0.02 31.27 -11.98
N SER A 49 -0.26 30.07 -11.45
CA SER A 49 -1.13 29.07 -12.09
C SER A 49 -2.63 29.41 -12.01
N THR A 50 -3.06 30.11 -10.94
CA THR A 50 -4.49 30.36 -10.62
C THR A 50 -4.83 31.83 -10.46
N ASN A 51 -3.85 32.74 -10.42
CA ASN A 51 -3.95 34.15 -10.04
C ASN A 51 -4.47 34.38 -8.60
N ALA A 52 -4.51 33.34 -7.78
CA ALA A 52 -4.84 33.48 -6.36
C ALA A 52 -3.80 34.38 -5.67
N THR A 53 -4.28 35.35 -4.89
CA THR A 53 -3.41 36.34 -4.23
C THR A 53 -3.48 36.20 -2.72
N THR A 54 -2.30 36.05 -2.10
CA THR A 54 -2.16 36.15 -0.64
C THR A 54 -1.52 37.50 -0.31
N HIS A 55 -2.06 38.20 0.70
CA HIS A 55 -1.55 39.48 1.15
C HIS A 55 -0.74 39.35 2.42
N ALA A 56 0.39 40.05 2.48
CA ALA A 56 1.22 40.19 3.67
C ALA A 56 1.60 41.66 3.86
N THR A 57 2.04 42.00 5.07
CA THR A 57 2.49 43.36 5.41
C THR A 57 3.76 43.27 6.23
N THR A 58 4.74 44.15 5.97
CA THR A 58 5.98 44.16 6.74
C THR A 58 5.75 44.68 8.16
N SER A 59 6.44 44.03 9.11
CA SER A 59 6.45 44.39 10.53
C SER A 59 7.27 45.67 10.82
N SER A 60 7.32 46.05 12.09
CA SER A 60 8.18 47.17 12.57
C SER A 60 9.67 46.97 12.32
N SER A 61 10.13 45.73 12.06
CA SER A 61 11.50 45.41 11.67
C SER A 61 11.70 45.23 10.18
N GLY A 62 10.66 45.51 9.35
CA GLY A 62 10.67 45.27 7.90
C GLY A 62 10.53 43.81 7.50
N GLU A 63 10.42 42.88 8.45
CA GLU A 63 10.22 41.45 8.17
C GLU A 63 8.77 41.17 7.77
N TYR A 64 8.59 40.18 6.89
CA TYR A 64 7.28 39.69 6.48
C TYR A 64 7.25 38.16 6.41
N ASN A 65 6.06 37.60 6.51
CA ASN A 65 5.83 36.17 6.34
C ASN A 65 4.47 35.91 5.67
N ALA A 66 4.50 35.26 4.53
CA ALA A 66 3.32 34.73 3.85
C ALA A 66 3.28 33.22 4.08
N ALA A 67 2.46 32.79 5.02
CA ALA A 67 2.34 31.40 5.42
C ALA A 67 1.25 30.66 4.62
N ASN A 68 1.29 29.31 4.69
CA ASN A 68 0.25 28.43 4.18
C ASN A 68 0.06 28.48 2.66
N LEU A 69 1.16 28.62 1.91
CA LEU A 69 1.17 28.65 0.46
C LEU A 69 1.20 27.24 -0.12
N LEU A 70 0.44 26.98 -1.17
CA LEU A 70 0.53 25.73 -1.93
C LEU A 70 1.88 25.62 -2.66
N PRO A 71 2.39 24.40 -2.87
CA PRO A 71 3.51 24.21 -3.79
C PRO A 71 3.17 24.71 -5.20
N ASP A 72 3.87 25.77 -5.63
CA ASP A 72 3.69 26.40 -6.94
C ASP A 72 4.79 27.46 -7.18
N THR A 73 4.70 28.13 -8.33
CA THR A 73 5.49 29.33 -8.65
C THR A 73 4.69 30.59 -8.33
N TYR A 74 5.34 31.53 -7.66
CA TYR A 74 4.71 32.77 -7.20
C TYR A 74 5.41 33.98 -7.79
N ARG A 75 4.63 35.06 -7.95
CA ARG A 75 5.08 36.42 -8.21
C ARG A 75 4.81 37.26 -6.96
N ILE A 76 5.85 37.97 -6.48
CA ILE A 76 5.75 38.84 -5.33
C ILE A 76 5.76 40.27 -5.83
N GLU A 77 4.77 41.06 -5.46
CA GLU A 77 4.66 42.49 -5.75
C GLU A 77 4.66 43.25 -4.42
N VAL A 78 5.54 44.23 -4.29
CA VAL A 78 5.67 45.07 -3.10
C VAL A 78 5.35 46.53 -3.46
N SER A 79 4.51 47.14 -2.63
CA SER A 79 4.15 48.56 -2.74
C SER A 79 4.33 49.25 -1.39
N ALA A 80 5.06 50.36 -1.36
CA ALA A 80 5.23 51.19 -0.17
C ALA A 80 5.25 52.69 -0.60
N PRO A 81 4.63 53.58 0.21
CA PRO A 81 4.66 55.03 -0.09
C PRO A 81 6.07 55.57 -0.19
N GLY A 82 6.39 56.30 -1.24
CA GLY A 82 7.73 56.90 -1.50
C GLY A 82 8.73 55.96 -2.14
N PHE A 83 8.36 54.73 -2.47
CA PHE A 83 9.20 53.74 -3.13
C PHE A 83 8.63 53.33 -4.47
N LYS A 84 9.50 52.93 -5.42
CA LYS A 84 9.11 52.27 -6.66
C LYS A 84 8.51 50.89 -6.35
N ARG A 85 7.56 50.45 -7.16
CA ARG A 85 6.99 49.11 -7.05
C ARG A 85 8.06 48.06 -7.35
N PHE A 86 8.27 47.12 -6.43
CA PHE A 86 9.18 46.00 -6.62
C PHE A 86 8.40 44.78 -7.05
N VAL A 87 8.87 44.04 -8.05
CA VAL A 87 8.27 42.79 -8.55
C VAL A 87 9.35 41.74 -8.65
N GLN A 88 9.18 40.63 -7.92
CA GLN A 88 10.01 39.42 -8.01
C GLN A 88 9.22 38.34 -8.71
N GLN A 89 9.74 37.85 -9.84
CA GLN A 89 9.15 36.75 -10.60
C GLN A 89 9.78 35.41 -10.20
N ASN A 90 9.07 34.31 -10.55
CA ASN A 90 9.56 32.94 -10.48
C ASN A 90 10.03 32.48 -9.09
N VAL A 91 9.32 32.85 -8.03
CA VAL A 91 9.58 32.36 -6.68
C VAL A 91 8.93 30.98 -6.53
N ILE A 92 9.73 29.93 -6.50
CA ILE A 92 9.25 28.54 -6.39
C ILE A 92 9.08 28.21 -4.91
N VAL A 93 7.87 27.80 -4.52
CA VAL A 93 7.54 27.30 -3.18
C VAL A 93 7.27 25.81 -3.28
N SER A 94 8.05 24.99 -2.58
CA SER A 94 7.87 23.55 -2.49
C SER A 94 7.18 23.12 -1.20
N ALA A 95 6.70 21.87 -1.18
CA ALA A 95 6.01 21.30 -0.02
C ALA A 95 6.84 21.44 1.27
N GLY A 96 6.24 22.03 2.29
CA GLY A 96 6.86 22.22 3.59
C GLY A 96 8.09 23.17 3.60
N SER A 97 8.43 23.81 2.46
CA SER A 97 9.60 24.70 2.35
C SER A 97 9.33 26.10 2.93
N THR A 98 10.40 26.79 3.34
CA THR A 98 10.38 28.22 3.64
C THR A 98 11.36 28.91 2.70
N VAL A 99 10.86 29.79 1.85
CA VAL A 99 11.66 30.52 0.86
C VAL A 99 11.89 31.94 1.37
N ARG A 100 13.16 32.35 1.52
CA ARG A 100 13.49 33.72 1.93
C ARG A 100 13.71 34.60 0.71
N VAL A 101 12.95 35.69 0.62
CA VAL A 101 13.09 36.71 -0.42
C VAL A 101 13.27 38.08 0.24
N ASN A 102 14.49 38.55 0.28
CA ASN A 102 14.84 39.90 0.76
C ASN A 102 14.84 40.86 -0.42
N ALA A 103 14.37 42.09 -0.19
CA ALA A 103 14.42 43.12 -1.22
C ALA A 103 14.82 44.50 -0.66
N THR A 104 15.63 45.25 -1.45
CA THR A 104 15.93 46.64 -1.17
C THR A 104 15.09 47.50 -2.10
N LEU A 105 14.15 48.26 -1.51
CA LEU A 105 13.25 49.15 -2.27
C LEU A 105 13.94 50.45 -2.65
N GLN A 106 13.82 50.88 -3.91
CA GLN A 106 14.39 52.12 -4.38
C GLN A 106 13.37 53.26 -4.23
N LEU A 107 13.86 54.44 -3.84
CA LEU A 107 13.04 55.64 -3.75
C LEU A 107 12.53 56.05 -5.13
N GLY A 108 11.27 56.49 -5.20
CA GLY A 108 10.63 56.91 -6.45
C GLY A 108 9.10 56.85 -6.37
N GLN A 109 8.47 57.09 -7.51
CA GLN A 109 7.01 57.04 -7.57
C GLN A 109 6.51 55.58 -7.70
N VAL A 110 5.39 55.25 -7.09
CA VAL A 110 4.75 53.91 -7.14
C VAL A 110 4.36 53.49 -8.57
N SER A 111 4.24 54.44 -9.49
CA SER A 111 4.02 54.19 -10.92
C SER A 111 5.22 53.57 -11.64
N GLU A 112 6.42 53.70 -11.09
CA GLU A 112 7.65 53.09 -11.63
C GLU A 112 7.83 51.70 -11.00
N SER A 113 8.24 50.69 -11.79
CA SER A 113 8.47 49.33 -11.33
C SER A 113 9.89 48.84 -11.57
N ILE A 114 10.42 48.11 -10.63
CA ILE A 114 11.68 47.37 -10.77
C ILE A 114 11.31 45.88 -10.78
N GLU A 115 11.65 45.24 -11.89
CA GLU A 115 11.41 43.80 -12.06
C GLU A 115 12.71 43.02 -11.87
N VAL A 116 12.67 42.01 -11.01
CA VAL A 116 13.77 41.08 -10.74
C VAL A 116 13.36 39.70 -11.21
N THR A 117 14.09 39.14 -12.16
CA THR A 117 13.77 37.86 -12.80
C THR A 117 14.70 36.72 -12.35
N THR A 118 15.62 36.98 -11.44
CA THR A 118 16.62 36.00 -11.01
C THR A 118 15.97 34.95 -10.09
N SER A 119 15.91 33.69 -10.56
CA SER A 119 15.75 32.54 -9.67
C SER A 119 17.10 32.24 -9.04
N ALA A 120 17.44 32.91 -7.94
CA ALA A 120 18.53 32.45 -7.12
C ALA A 120 18.11 31.15 -6.45
N ALA A 121 18.89 30.08 -6.60
CA ALA A 121 18.77 28.92 -5.74
C ALA A 121 18.98 29.43 -4.30
N THR A 122 17.90 29.64 -3.56
CA THR A 122 17.95 30.16 -2.21
C THR A 122 18.43 29.05 -1.28
N ILE A 123 19.62 29.24 -0.70
CA ILE A 123 20.09 28.38 0.39
C ILE A 123 19.11 28.57 1.53
N GLN A 124 18.56 27.46 2.02
CA GLN A 124 17.63 27.49 3.13
C GLN A 124 18.37 27.78 4.43
N THR A 125 18.12 28.96 5.00
CA THR A 125 18.76 29.42 6.24
C THR A 125 17.77 29.57 7.40
N ASP A 126 16.47 29.42 7.13
CA ASP A 126 15.41 29.72 8.10
C ASP A 126 15.01 28.53 8.98
N ASN A 127 15.49 27.33 8.69
CA ASN A 127 15.26 26.16 9.52
C ASN A 127 16.39 25.12 9.38
N ALA A 128 16.48 24.20 10.35
CA ALA A 128 17.49 23.13 10.40
C ALA A 128 17.03 21.83 9.71
N LYS A 129 15.98 21.87 8.91
CA LYS A 129 15.36 20.74 8.27
C LYS A 129 16.23 20.18 7.13
N VAL A 130 16.46 18.88 7.12
CA VAL A 130 17.09 18.17 6.01
C VAL A 130 15.98 17.56 5.14
N THR A 131 15.80 18.11 3.96
CA THR A 131 14.71 17.75 3.05
C THR A 131 15.24 17.45 1.65
N THR A 132 14.81 16.34 1.09
CA THR A 132 14.93 16.08 -0.35
C THR A 132 13.57 16.31 -0.99
N VAL A 133 13.49 17.27 -1.92
CA VAL A 133 12.27 17.53 -2.70
C VAL A 133 12.42 16.91 -4.09
N VAL A 134 11.45 16.10 -4.48
CA VAL A 134 11.37 15.50 -5.81
C VAL A 134 10.19 16.13 -6.54
N GLN A 135 10.52 16.99 -7.50
CA GLN A 135 9.52 17.69 -8.33
C GLN A 135 8.98 16.76 -9.41
N ASN A 136 7.75 17.01 -9.86
CA ASN A 136 7.07 16.22 -10.88
C ASN A 136 7.92 16.03 -12.16
N LYS A 137 8.65 17.05 -12.61
CA LYS A 137 9.52 16.93 -13.79
C LYS A 137 10.57 15.81 -13.64
N LEU A 138 11.12 15.61 -12.44
CA LEU A 138 12.05 14.52 -12.17
C LEU A 138 11.30 13.18 -12.13
N VAL A 139 10.08 13.17 -11.57
CA VAL A 139 9.19 12.00 -11.54
C VAL A 139 8.88 11.50 -12.94
N ASP A 140 8.57 12.42 -13.86
CA ASP A 140 8.24 12.08 -15.25
C ASP A 140 9.47 11.57 -16.04
N GLN A 141 10.68 11.95 -15.66
CA GLN A 141 11.92 11.60 -16.35
C GLN A 141 12.63 10.37 -15.77
N LEU A 142 12.39 10.05 -14.52
CA LEU A 142 13.00 8.87 -13.91
C LEU A 142 12.31 7.60 -14.44
N PRO A 143 13.09 6.58 -14.86
CA PRO A 143 12.54 5.29 -15.19
C PRO A 143 12.07 4.62 -13.89
N LEU A 144 10.86 4.94 -13.45
CA LEU A 144 10.24 4.25 -12.32
C LEU A 144 10.17 2.78 -12.66
N VAL A 145 10.68 1.97 -11.75
CA VAL A 145 10.94 0.55 -11.98
C VAL A 145 9.68 -0.16 -12.45
N VAL A 146 9.69 -0.58 -13.71
CA VAL A 146 8.66 -1.42 -14.29
C VAL A 146 8.94 -2.88 -13.84
N GLY A 147 8.91 -3.09 -12.52
CA GLY A 147 9.37 -4.33 -11.88
C GLY A 147 8.26 -5.27 -11.40
N GLY A 148 7.05 -5.20 -11.97
CA GLY A 148 5.94 -6.07 -11.56
C GLY A 148 4.98 -5.47 -10.55
N ALA A 149 5.29 -4.28 -10.04
CA ALA A 149 4.42 -3.47 -9.24
C ALA A 149 3.97 -2.22 -10.02
N MET A 150 2.79 -1.71 -9.71
CA MET A 150 2.32 -0.43 -10.20
C MET A 150 3.27 0.68 -9.77
N ARG A 151 3.46 1.69 -10.61
CA ARG A 151 4.24 2.87 -10.25
C ARG A 151 3.69 3.49 -8.96
N SER A 152 4.57 3.78 -8.04
CA SER A 152 4.20 4.36 -6.76
C SER A 152 5.15 5.49 -6.40
N PRO A 153 4.66 6.57 -5.77
CA PRO A 153 5.53 7.64 -5.28
C PRO A 153 6.55 7.12 -4.25
N PHE A 154 6.29 6.01 -3.57
CA PHE A 154 7.26 5.38 -2.66
C PHE A 154 8.49 4.82 -3.38
N ASN A 155 8.41 4.48 -4.67
CA ASN A 155 9.57 4.07 -5.45
C ASN A 155 10.59 5.20 -5.63
N LEU A 156 10.15 6.45 -5.48
CA LEU A 156 10.99 7.63 -5.61
C LEU A 156 11.67 8.03 -4.29
N VAL A 157 11.26 7.45 -3.18
CA VAL A 157 11.87 7.73 -1.86
C VAL A 157 13.35 7.31 -1.85
N ALA A 158 13.71 6.30 -2.63
CA ALA A 158 15.10 5.85 -2.78
C ALA A 158 16.05 6.91 -3.39
N VAL A 159 15.51 7.98 -3.97
CA VAL A 159 16.31 9.13 -4.45
C VAL A 159 16.83 9.99 -3.28
N ALA A 160 16.16 9.96 -2.12
CA ALA A 160 16.62 10.66 -0.92
C ALA A 160 17.84 9.93 -0.32
N ALA A 161 18.90 10.67 -0.04
CA ALA A 161 20.19 10.12 0.38
C ALA A 161 20.13 9.26 1.66
N GLU A 162 19.19 9.56 2.54
CA GLU A 162 19.01 8.89 3.84
C GLU A 162 17.84 7.89 3.84
N ALA A 163 17.32 7.51 2.68
CA ALA A 163 16.31 6.47 2.54
C ALA A 163 16.96 5.16 2.05
N ARG A 164 16.62 4.03 2.67
CA ARG A 164 17.15 2.71 2.35
C ARG A 164 16.06 1.65 2.36
N GLY A 165 16.19 0.68 1.47
CA GLY A 165 15.26 -0.44 1.36
C GLY A 165 14.02 -0.10 0.54
N ASP A 166 13.11 -1.05 0.50
CA ASP A 166 11.83 -0.99 -0.21
C ASP A 166 10.75 -1.75 0.56
N GLY A 167 9.50 -1.57 0.18
CA GLY A 167 8.39 -2.28 0.80
C GLY A 167 8.36 -2.13 2.32
N GLN A 168 8.22 -3.22 3.02
CA GLN A 168 8.20 -3.28 4.50
C GLN A 168 9.57 -2.99 5.15
N ARG A 169 10.63 -2.87 4.34
CA ARG A 169 12.00 -2.64 4.81
C ARG A 169 12.46 -1.19 4.60
N LEU A 170 11.58 -0.33 4.11
CA LEU A 170 11.90 1.09 3.94
C LEU A 170 12.24 1.72 5.29
N SER A 171 13.44 2.28 5.38
CA SER A 171 13.94 3.06 6.50
C SER A 171 14.31 4.46 6.00
N VAL A 172 13.99 5.47 6.76
CA VAL A 172 14.22 6.88 6.44
C VAL A 172 14.88 7.56 7.64
N GLY A 173 15.86 8.43 7.39
CA GLY A 173 16.50 9.23 8.43
C GLY A 173 17.22 8.44 9.53
N GLY A 174 17.70 7.22 9.22
CA GLY A 174 18.34 6.35 10.21
C GLY A 174 17.39 5.65 11.18
N GLY A 175 16.06 5.84 11.03
CA GLY A 175 15.05 5.14 11.81
C GLY A 175 14.97 3.65 11.49
N GLN A 176 14.30 2.87 12.31
CA GLN A 176 14.01 1.47 12.00
C GLN A 176 13.09 1.38 10.78
N ALA A 177 13.10 0.21 10.13
CA ALA A 177 12.17 -0.06 9.04
C ALA A 177 10.72 0.18 9.50
N ALA A 178 9.93 0.79 8.63
CA ALA A 178 8.53 1.06 8.88
C ALA A 178 8.20 2.13 9.96
N GLN A 179 9.18 2.90 10.43
CA GLN A 179 8.98 3.99 11.38
C GLN A 179 8.97 5.39 10.72
N TRP A 180 8.41 5.49 9.56
CA TRP A 180 8.17 6.75 8.85
C TRP A 180 6.66 7.02 8.78
N ASP A 181 6.28 8.29 8.63
CA ASP A 181 4.91 8.67 8.29
C ASP A 181 4.85 9.21 6.87
N ALA A 182 3.76 8.96 6.19
CA ALA A 182 3.51 9.49 4.87
C ALA A 182 2.17 10.22 4.86
N THR A 183 2.19 11.47 4.40
CA THR A 183 1.00 12.31 4.34
C THR A 183 0.68 12.71 2.91
N LEU A 184 -0.60 12.78 2.58
CA LEU A 184 -1.12 13.38 1.37
C LEU A 184 -2.01 14.56 1.77
N ASP A 185 -1.66 15.76 1.28
CA ASP A 185 -2.35 16.99 1.61
C ASP A 185 -2.58 17.13 3.14
N GLY A 186 -1.51 16.86 3.93
CA GLY A 186 -1.47 17.02 5.37
C GLY A 186 -2.10 15.91 6.23
N HIS A 187 -2.70 14.88 5.65
CA HIS A 187 -3.25 13.75 6.39
C HIS A 187 -2.50 12.45 6.08
N SER A 188 -2.26 11.65 7.10
CA SER A 188 -1.57 10.37 6.96
C SER A 188 -2.30 9.45 5.97
N VAL A 189 -1.53 8.81 5.09
CA VAL A 189 -1.96 7.74 4.19
C VAL A 189 -1.52 6.37 4.71
N GLY A 190 -0.85 6.33 5.86
CA GLY A 190 -0.45 5.11 6.53
C GLY A 190 -1.66 4.25 6.89
N THR A 191 -1.42 2.97 6.98
CA THR A 191 -2.35 2.00 7.57
C THR A 191 -1.96 1.78 9.04
N ASN A 192 -2.81 1.15 9.85
CA ASN A 192 -2.48 0.80 11.23
C ASN A 192 -1.26 -0.15 11.35
N ARG A 193 -0.85 -0.75 10.27
CA ARG A 193 0.46 -1.37 10.12
C ARG A 193 1.38 -0.34 9.50
N SER A 194 1.90 0.54 10.34
CA SER A 194 2.88 1.54 9.91
C SER A 194 4.00 0.87 9.13
N GLY A 195 4.33 1.43 7.97
CA GLY A 195 5.51 1.09 7.20
C GLY A 195 5.39 -0.03 6.17
N ASP A 196 4.19 -0.51 5.84
CA ASP A 196 4.00 -1.28 4.61
C ASP A 196 3.81 -0.32 3.42
N THR A 197 4.90 -0.11 2.65
CA THR A 197 4.83 0.78 1.48
C THR A 197 3.88 0.28 0.40
N ALA A 198 3.63 -1.03 0.32
CA ALA A 198 2.68 -1.59 -0.64
C ALA A 198 1.24 -1.22 -0.25
N GLU A 199 0.88 -1.30 1.03
CA GLU A 199 -0.43 -0.85 1.52
C GLU A 199 -0.57 0.67 1.44
N ALA A 200 0.44 1.43 1.86
CA ALA A 200 0.45 2.88 1.76
C ALA A 200 0.36 3.36 0.30
N ALA A 201 1.01 2.67 -0.64
CA ALA A 201 0.95 2.97 -2.08
C ALA A 201 -0.47 2.83 -2.66
N LEU A 202 -1.32 1.98 -2.09
CA LEU A 202 -2.71 1.87 -2.50
C LEU A 202 -3.56 3.05 -1.99
N ASN A 203 -3.22 3.61 -0.82
CA ASN A 203 -3.89 4.77 -0.25
C ASN A 203 -3.47 6.10 -0.89
N THR A 204 -2.42 6.10 -1.71
CA THR A 204 -1.99 7.29 -2.46
C THR A 204 -2.58 7.32 -3.86
N PRO A 205 -2.83 8.49 -4.43
CA PRO A 205 -3.19 8.62 -5.83
C PRO A 205 -2.05 8.15 -6.75
N SER A 206 -2.29 8.14 -8.04
CA SER A 206 -1.27 7.85 -9.04
C SER A 206 -0.11 8.85 -8.95
N VAL A 207 1.08 8.44 -9.38
CA VAL A 207 2.25 9.32 -9.45
C VAL A 207 1.96 10.57 -10.26
N GLU A 208 1.20 10.43 -11.35
CA GLU A 208 0.80 11.54 -12.22
C GLU A 208 -0.16 12.54 -11.55
N SER A 209 -0.76 12.18 -10.43
CA SER A 209 -1.65 13.05 -9.65
C SER A 209 -0.93 13.89 -8.61
N LEU A 210 0.39 13.74 -8.47
CA LEU A 210 1.19 14.48 -7.51
C LEU A 210 1.92 15.64 -8.18
N THR A 211 1.95 16.80 -7.53
CA THR A 211 2.76 17.95 -7.95
C THR A 211 4.22 17.73 -7.60
N GLU A 212 4.45 17.28 -6.38
CA GLU A 212 5.79 16.98 -5.84
C GLU A 212 5.65 16.15 -4.59
N PHE A 213 6.76 15.59 -4.12
CA PHE A 213 6.86 15.06 -2.80
C PHE A 213 8.17 15.49 -2.12
N ALA A 214 8.12 15.57 -0.80
CA ALA A 214 9.26 15.87 0.03
C ALA A 214 9.54 14.72 0.99
N VAL A 215 10.83 14.44 1.21
CA VAL A 215 11.32 13.48 2.20
C VAL A 215 12.10 14.27 3.24
N ASP A 216 11.54 14.38 4.43
CA ASP A 216 12.16 15.01 5.58
C ASP A 216 12.84 13.93 6.41
N THR A 217 14.17 13.92 6.42
CA THR A 217 14.95 12.88 7.08
C THR A 217 15.43 13.29 8.47
N ASN A 218 15.54 14.60 8.72
CA ASN A 218 15.97 15.12 10.00
C ASN A 218 15.49 16.57 10.23
N GLY A 219 15.42 17.00 11.50
CA GLY A 219 15.05 18.37 11.86
C GLY A 219 13.63 18.77 11.48
N PHE A 220 12.73 17.80 11.23
CA PHE A 220 11.35 18.10 10.91
C PHE A 220 10.64 18.79 12.08
N LYS A 221 9.66 19.63 11.76
CA LYS A 221 8.97 20.48 12.72
C LYS A 221 8.21 19.66 13.77
N ALA A 222 8.01 20.23 14.97
CA ALA A 222 7.26 19.62 16.07
C ALA A 222 5.81 19.23 15.73
N GLU A 223 5.28 19.78 14.65
CA GLU A 223 3.96 19.40 14.10
C GLU A 223 3.89 17.97 13.54
N TYR A 224 5.02 17.27 13.33
CA TYR A 224 5.10 15.90 12.86
C TYR A 224 5.31 14.95 14.04
N GLY A 225 4.26 14.22 14.45
CA GLY A 225 4.27 13.45 15.71
C GLY A 225 4.31 11.93 15.58
N GLN A 226 4.06 11.36 14.41
CA GLN A 226 3.95 9.90 14.25
C GLN A 226 5.19 9.23 13.62
N ALA A 227 6.21 10.01 13.29
CA ALA A 227 7.40 9.52 12.62
C ALA A 227 8.56 9.33 13.57
N GLY A 228 9.11 8.12 13.66
CA GLY A 228 10.34 7.82 14.40
C GLY A 228 11.61 7.96 13.55
N GLY A 229 11.49 8.00 12.23
CA GLY A 229 12.63 8.05 11.30
C GLY A 229 12.58 9.21 10.31
N GLY A 230 11.43 9.46 9.68
CA GLY A 230 11.27 10.53 8.69
C GLY A 230 9.84 10.74 8.27
N VAL A 231 9.59 11.83 7.55
CA VAL A 231 8.26 12.20 7.07
C VAL A 231 8.28 12.32 5.56
N LEU A 232 7.33 11.65 4.91
CA LEU A 232 7.09 11.71 3.49
C LEU A 232 5.85 12.58 3.24
N THR A 233 6.00 13.68 2.55
CA THR A 233 4.91 14.62 2.28
C THR A 233 4.59 14.63 0.80
N PHE A 234 3.38 14.24 0.44
CA PHE A 234 2.84 14.26 -0.92
C PHE A 234 1.87 15.41 -1.09
N ALA A 235 2.03 16.17 -2.17
CA ALA A 235 1.11 17.24 -2.56
C ALA A 235 0.36 16.84 -3.83
N SER A 236 -0.98 16.83 -3.78
CA SER A 236 -1.81 16.50 -4.95
C SER A 236 -1.87 17.64 -5.95
N LYS A 237 -1.93 17.30 -7.27
CA LYS A 237 -2.15 18.27 -8.34
C LYS A 237 -3.51 18.94 -8.22
N SER A 238 -3.57 20.20 -8.64
CA SER A 238 -4.80 20.99 -8.77
C SER A 238 -4.96 21.47 -10.21
N GLY A 239 -6.15 21.91 -10.57
CA GLY A 239 -6.37 22.63 -11.83
C GLY A 239 -5.75 24.01 -11.82
N THR A 240 -5.56 24.58 -13.01
CA THR A 240 -5.04 25.92 -13.25
C THR A 240 -5.99 26.71 -14.16
N ASN A 241 -5.65 27.97 -14.49
CA ASN A 241 -6.41 28.78 -15.44
C ASN A 241 -6.32 28.29 -16.91
N GLN A 242 -5.45 27.34 -17.17
CA GLN A 242 -5.29 26.73 -18.49
C GLN A 242 -5.71 25.27 -18.45
N PHE A 243 -6.40 24.80 -19.49
CA PHE A 243 -6.64 23.38 -19.65
C PHE A 243 -5.34 22.67 -19.99
N HIS A 244 -5.04 21.62 -19.28
CA HIS A 244 -3.88 20.79 -19.51
C HIS A 244 -4.16 19.35 -19.09
N GLY A 245 -3.37 18.43 -19.58
CA GLY A 245 -3.49 17.02 -19.25
C GLY A 245 -2.38 16.22 -19.88
N SER A 246 -2.32 14.96 -19.55
CA SER A 246 -1.38 13.99 -20.09
C SER A 246 -2.10 12.68 -20.38
N ALA A 247 -1.57 11.92 -21.32
CA ALA A 247 -1.93 10.53 -21.56
C ALA A 247 -0.62 9.74 -21.70
N TYR A 248 -0.55 8.56 -21.09
CA TYR A 248 0.67 7.77 -21.04
C TYR A 248 0.38 6.28 -21.07
N ASP A 249 1.37 5.51 -21.53
CA ASP A 249 1.44 4.05 -21.38
C ASP A 249 2.90 3.63 -21.20
N PHE A 250 3.19 2.97 -20.09
CA PHE A 250 4.49 2.37 -19.81
C PHE A 250 4.39 0.87 -20.05
N LEU A 251 4.90 0.45 -21.19
CA LEU A 251 4.87 -0.91 -21.65
C LEU A 251 6.13 -1.68 -21.25
N ARG A 252 5.96 -2.88 -20.70
CA ARG A 252 6.99 -3.91 -20.63
C ARG A 252 6.49 -5.19 -21.28
N ASN A 253 7.33 -5.81 -22.10
CA ASN A 253 7.00 -7.05 -22.78
C ASN A 253 8.22 -7.98 -22.76
N ASP A 254 7.99 -9.25 -22.40
CA ASP A 254 9.02 -10.28 -22.37
C ASP A 254 9.69 -10.50 -23.74
N ALA A 255 9.06 -10.07 -24.85
CA ALA A 255 9.70 -10.09 -26.16
C ALA A 255 10.98 -9.24 -26.22
N MET A 256 11.07 -8.19 -25.37
CA MET A 256 12.20 -7.28 -25.28
C MET A 256 13.15 -7.61 -24.11
N ASP A 257 12.78 -8.56 -23.24
CA ASP A 257 13.57 -8.94 -22.08
C ASP A 257 14.62 -10.01 -22.44
N ALA A 258 15.76 -9.99 -21.76
CA ALA A 258 16.71 -11.07 -21.80
C ALA A 258 16.21 -12.28 -20.97
N ARG A 259 16.64 -13.49 -21.35
CA ARG A 259 16.42 -14.70 -20.55
C ARG A 259 17.31 -14.64 -19.30
N ASN A 260 16.76 -14.98 -18.14
CA ASN A 260 17.57 -15.17 -16.94
C ASN A 260 18.64 -16.26 -17.20
N PHE A 261 19.85 -16.03 -16.72
CA PHE A 261 20.99 -16.92 -16.98
C PHE A 261 20.72 -18.39 -16.61
N PHE A 262 20.06 -18.62 -15.47
CA PHE A 262 19.75 -19.98 -14.99
C PHE A 262 18.42 -20.54 -15.49
N ALA A 263 17.59 -19.77 -16.21
CA ALA A 263 16.31 -20.26 -16.68
C ALA A 263 16.43 -21.00 -18.02
N ALA A 264 15.67 -22.09 -18.19
CA ALA A 264 15.63 -22.84 -19.46
C ALA A 264 14.97 -22.04 -20.58
N LYS A 265 13.96 -21.22 -20.25
CA LYS A 265 13.22 -20.36 -21.18
C LYS A 265 13.00 -18.97 -20.57
N ARG A 266 12.68 -17.99 -21.41
CA ARG A 266 12.30 -16.66 -20.99
C ARG A 266 10.91 -16.73 -20.31
N SER A 267 10.79 -16.11 -19.13
CA SER A 267 9.51 -16.02 -18.42
C SER A 267 8.59 -15.03 -19.14
N VAL A 268 7.31 -15.34 -19.19
CA VAL A 268 6.29 -14.40 -19.69
C VAL A 268 6.20 -13.22 -18.73
N TYR A 269 6.33 -12.01 -19.26
CA TYR A 269 6.18 -10.79 -18.51
C TYR A 269 5.60 -9.70 -19.42
N ARG A 270 4.35 -9.33 -19.17
CA ARG A 270 3.67 -8.30 -19.94
C ARG A 270 2.97 -7.35 -19.00
N GLN A 271 3.38 -6.10 -19.05
CA GLN A 271 2.86 -5.06 -18.20
C GLN A 271 2.50 -3.83 -19.02
N ASN A 272 1.35 -3.27 -18.72
CA ASN A 272 0.94 -1.95 -19.15
C ASN A 272 0.54 -1.15 -17.91
N ASP A 273 1.08 0.05 -17.79
CA ASP A 273 0.72 1.04 -16.80
C ASP A 273 0.33 2.30 -17.55
N TYR A 274 -0.96 2.49 -17.77
CA TYR A 274 -1.50 3.49 -18.67
C TYR A 274 -2.57 4.33 -17.98
N GLY A 275 -2.70 5.56 -18.44
CA GLY A 275 -3.66 6.46 -17.85
C GLY A 275 -3.72 7.82 -18.51
N PHE A 276 -4.49 8.68 -17.88
CA PHE A 276 -4.59 10.07 -18.30
C PHE A 276 -4.80 10.99 -17.10
N THR A 277 -4.46 12.26 -17.30
CA THR A 277 -4.84 13.37 -16.43
C THR A 277 -5.55 14.44 -17.23
N ALA A 278 -6.48 15.15 -16.61
CA ALA A 278 -7.12 16.32 -17.17
C ALA A 278 -7.36 17.35 -16.07
N ALA A 279 -7.02 18.61 -16.32
CA ALA A 279 -7.15 19.68 -15.36
C ALA A 279 -7.43 21.02 -16.04
N GLY A 280 -8.01 21.94 -15.29
CA GLY A 280 -8.32 23.28 -15.81
C GLY A 280 -9.36 24.01 -14.97
N PRO A 281 -9.81 25.18 -15.46
CA PRO A 281 -10.92 25.89 -14.85
C PRO A 281 -12.26 25.21 -15.17
N VAL A 282 -13.19 25.22 -14.23
CA VAL A 282 -14.56 24.74 -14.49
C VAL A 282 -15.28 25.77 -15.36
N ILE A 283 -15.55 25.44 -16.62
CA ILE A 283 -16.27 26.29 -17.56
C ILE A 283 -17.52 25.55 -18.03
N ILE A 284 -18.68 26.10 -17.73
CA ILE A 284 -19.98 25.63 -18.24
C ILE A 284 -20.47 26.69 -19.23
N PRO A 285 -20.50 26.43 -20.54
CA PRO A 285 -20.85 27.39 -21.55
C PRO A 285 -22.17 28.10 -21.22
N ARG A 286 -22.17 29.43 -21.28
CA ARG A 286 -23.31 30.31 -20.99
C ARG A 286 -23.81 30.33 -19.54
N LEU A 287 -23.30 29.45 -18.65
CA LEU A 287 -23.76 29.35 -17.27
C LEU A 287 -22.70 29.76 -16.26
N TYR A 288 -21.46 29.31 -16.41
CA TYR A 288 -20.44 29.56 -15.40
C TYR A 288 -19.02 29.63 -16.00
N ASN A 289 -18.30 30.67 -15.58
CA ASN A 289 -16.86 30.82 -15.88
C ASN A 289 -16.07 30.80 -14.57
N GLY A 290 -15.40 29.69 -14.33
CA GLY A 290 -14.60 29.44 -13.13
C GLY A 290 -13.13 29.89 -13.23
N ARG A 291 -12.71 30.60 -14.27
CA ARG A 291 -11.36 31.17 -14.31
C ARG A 291 -11.11 32.03 -13.07
N ASP A 292 -9.91 31.90 -12.49
CA ASP A 292 -9.48 32.54 -11.25
C ASP A 292 -10.29 32.12 -9.99
N LYS A 293 -11.22 31.15 -10.11
CA LYS A 293 -12.16 30.81 -9.03
C LYS A 293 -12.32 29.32 -8.78
N THR A 294 -12.64 28.54 -9.82
CA THR A 294 -13.00 27.13 -9.66
C THR A 294 -12.20 26.26 -10.60
N PHE A 295 -11.51 25.30 -10.02
CA PHE A 295 -10.61 24.44 -10.76
C PHE A 295 -10.95 22.97 -10.50
N PHE A 296 -10.64 22.12 -11.48
CA PHE A 296 -10.74 20.68 -11.35
C PHE A 296 -9.44 20.00 -11.78
N PHE A 297 -9.21 18.85 -11.20
CA PHE A 297 -8.19 17.87 -11.64
C PHE A 297 -8.81 16.49 -11.58
N VAL A 298 -8.61 15.68 -12.62
CA VAL A 298 -9.04 14.28 -12.71
C VAL A 298 -7.89 13.45 -13.24
N SER A 299 -7.68 12.28 -12.65
CA SER A 299 -6.78 11.26 -13.17
C SER A 299 -7.40 9.88 -13.09
N TRP A 300 -7.04 9.03 -14.03
CA TRP A 300 -7.28 7.60 -14.00
C TRP A 300 -6.02 6.88 -14.43
N GLU A 301 -5.65 5.82 -13.71
CA GLU A 301 -4.52 4.94 -14.02
C GLU A 301 -4.97 3.50 -13.97
N GLY A 302 -4.67 2.75 -15.01
CA GLY A 302 -4.94 1.32 -15.14
C GLY A 302 -3.65 0.54 -15.24
N PHE A 303 -3.36 -0.28 -14.24
CA PHE A 303 -2.23 -1.19 -14.24
C PHE A 303 -2.68 -2.60 -14.59
N ARG A 304 -2.08 -3.18 -15.62
CA ARG A 304 -2.38 -4.53 -16.12
C ARG A 304 -1.08 -5.32 -16.19
N ASN A 305 -0.90 -6.20 -15.24
CA ASN A 305 0.31 -7.02 -15.15
C ASN A 305 -0.02 -8.49 -15.42
N ARG A 306 0.73 -9.10 -16.34
CA ARG A 306 0.67 -10.54 -16.66
C ARG A 306 2.05 -11.14 -16.44
N VAL A 307 2.18 -11.93 -15.40
CA VAL A 307 3.44 -12.61 -15.06
C VAL A 307 3.28 -14.09 -15.25
N GLY A 308 4.18 -14.70 -16.00
CA GLY A 308 4.25 -16.15 -16.17
C GLY A 308 4.75 -16.81 -14.89
N ALA A 309 4.04 -17.80 -14.43
CA ALA A 309 4.50 -18.67 -13.36
C ALA A 309 5.47 -19.73 -13.90
N ASN A 310 6.40 -20.14 -13.06
CA ASN A 310 7.30 -21.24 -13.40
C ASN A 310 6.56 -22.59 -13.35
N ASP A 311 7.01 -23.53 -14.16
CA ASP A 311 6.57 -24.91 -14.04
C ASP A 311 6.90 -25.44 -12.63
N THR A 312 5.97 -26.17 -12.02
CA THR A 312 6.10 -26.69 -10.66
C THR A 312 5.91 -28.20 -10.67
N ILE A 313 6.80 -28.91 -9.97
CA ILE A 313 6.69 -30.36 -9.83
C ILE A 313 6.05 -30.66 -8.48
N LEU A 314 4.98 -31.44 -8.51
CA LEU A 314 4.20 -31.85 -7.35
C LEU A 314 4.26 -33.36 -7.19
N SER A 315 3.91 -33.84 -5.99
CA SER A 315 3.71 -35.26 -5.72
C SER A 315 2.21 -35.53 -5.50
N VAL A 316 1.63 -36.40 -6.31
CA VAL A 316 0.24 -36.79 -6.21
C VAL A 316 0.10 -38.30 -6.01
N PRO A 317 -0.93 -38.78 -5.31
CA PRO A 317 -1.20 -40.21 -5.19
C PRO A 317 -1.41 -40.87 -6.57
N THR A 318 -0.93 -42.08 -6.71
CA THR A 318 -1.11 -42.84 -7.98
C THR A 318 -2.53 -43.41 -8.06
N PRO A 319 -3.06 -43.75 -9.26
CA PRO A 319 -4.39 -44.31 -9.41
C PRO A 319 -4.66 -45.56 -8.57
N GLU A 320 -3.66 -46.43 -8.43
CA GLU A 320 -3.74 -47.65 -7.62
C GLU A 320 -3.92 -47.35 -6.13
N MET A 321 -3.29 -46.33 -5.62
CA MET A 321 -3.43 -45.94 -4.18
C MET A 321 -4.87 -45.62 -3.81
N TYR A 322 -5.68 -45.06 -4.72
CA TYR A 322 -7.10 -44.78 -4.46
C TYR A 322 -7.94 -46.05 -4.30
N THR A 323 -7.45 -47.20 -4.73
CA THR A 323 -8.08 -48.50 -4.50
C THR A 323 -7.48 -49.24 -3.33
N GLY A 324 -6.55 -48.63 -2.61
CA GLY A 324 -5.85 -49.24 -1.46
C GLY A 324 -4.60 -50.02 -1.84
N ASP A 325 -4.20 -50.01 -3.10
CA ASP A 325 -3.02 -50.76 -3.57
C ASP A 325 -1.75 -49.92 -3.43
N PHE A 326 -0.93 -50.25 -2.46
CA PHE A 326 0.39 -49.68 -2.19
C PHE A 326 1.53 -50.62 -2.60
N SER A 327 1.28 -51.66 -3.40
CA SER A 327 2.30 -52.63 -3.84
C SER A 327 3.44 -52.01 -4.65
N LYS A 328 3.21 -50.80 -5.19
CA LYS A 328 4.21 -50.00 -5.93
C LYS A 328 4.72 -48.79 -5.15
N TRP A 329 4.41 -48.68 -3.84
CA TRP A 329 4.88 -47.62 -2.98
C TRP A 329 6.34 -47.85 -2.61
N VAL A 330 7.30 -47.11 -3.21
CA VAL A 330 8.72 -47.34 -3.09
C VAL A 330 9.49 -46.11 -2.60
N ASP A 331 10.67 -46.35 -2.02
CA ASP A 331 11.61 -45.29 -1.63
C ASP A 331 12.46 -44.78 -2.83
N GLN A 332 13.41 -43.90 -2.56
CA GLN A 332 14.30 -43.33 -3.59
C GLN A 332 15.18 -44.38 -4.28
N SER A 333 15.43 -45.53 -3.63
CA SER A 333 16.19 -46.65 -4.16
C SER A 333 15.30 -47.70 -4.83
N ASN A 334 14.00 -47.41 -5.04
CA ASN A 334 12.99 -48.31 -5.56
C ASN A 334 12.69 -49.53 -4.68
N LYS A 335 13.04 -49.46 -3.38
CA LYS A 335 12.70 -50.50 -2.40
C LYS A 335 11.28 -50.26 -1.87
N LEU A 336 10.49 -51.34 -1.77
CA LEU A 336 9.13 -51.30 -1.26
C LEU A 336 9.05 -50.71 0.16
N ILE A 337 8.20 -49.73 0.37
CA ILE A 337 7.87 -49.16 1.67
C ILE A 337 6.64 -49.88 2.21
N THR A 338 6.80 -50.59 3.32
CA THR A 338 5.71 -51.35 3.93
C THR A 338 4.67 -50.45 4.61
N VAL A 339 3.41 -50.72 4.34
CA VAL A 339 2.27 -50.06 5.01
C VAL A 339 1.71 -50.95 6.08
N TYR A 340 1.58 -50.45 7.30
CA TYR A 340 1.14 -51.20 8.46
C TYR A 340 -0.32 -50.88 8.83
N ASN A 341 -1.04 -51.91 9.32
CA ASN A 341 -2.44 -51.78 9.71
C ASN A 341 -2.56 -51.17 11.12
N PRO A 342 -3.07 -49.95 11.29
CA PRO A 342 -3.21 -49.30 12.60
C PRO A 342 -4.15 -50.05 13.55
N ASN A 343 -5.11 -50.80 13.02
CA ASN A 343 -6.07 -51.55 13.82
C ASN A 343 -5.45 -52.78 14.50
N THR A 344 -4.24 -53.19 14.13
CA THR A 344 -3.49 -54.29 14.74
C THR A 344 -2.52 -53.85 15.81
N THR A 345 -2.56 -52.56 16.19
CA THR A 345 -1.63 -51.98 17.18
C THR A 345 -1.79 -52.68 18.52
N ARG A 346 -0.72 -53.28 19.02
CA ARG A 346 -0.64 -53.99 20.28
C ARG A 346 0.73 -53.89 20.92
N VAL A 347 0.80 -54.18 22.21
CA VAL A 347 2.09 -54.33 22.93
C VAL A 347 2.52 -55.79 22.92
N SER A 348 3.74 -56.06 22.49
CA SER A 348 4.35 -57.39 22.50
C SER A 348 5.80 -57.25 22.90
N GLY A 349 6.22 -57.98 23.92
CA GLY A 349 7.61 -57.92 24.44
C GLY A 349 8.03 -56.50 24.92
N GLY A 350 7.11 -55.72 25.44
CA GLY A 350 7.36 -54.32 25.86
C GLY A 350 7.46 -53.28 24.71
N LEU A 351 7.30 -53.71 23.47
CA LEU A 351 7.31 -52.84 22.29
C LEU A 351 5.88 -52.71 21.72
N THR A 352 5.53 -51.55 21.27
CA THR A 352 4.33 -51.33 20.47
C THR A 352 4.56 -51.78 19.04
N ILE A 353 3.78 -52.74 18.55
CA ILE A 353 3.91 -53.30 17.21
C ILE A 353 2.64 -53.18 16.40
N ARG A 354 2.76 -53.29 15.07
CA ARG A 354 1.66 -53.36 14.10
C ARG A 354 2.00 -54.42 13.05
N ASP A 355 0.98 -55.07 12.53
CA ASP A 355 1.13 -56.00 11.42
C ASP A 355 1.10 -55.28 10.10
N PRO A 356 1.94 -55.67 9.10
CA PRO A 356 1.86 -55.11 7.77
C PRO A 356 0.56 -55.56 7.07
N TYR A 357 0.06 -54.68 6.17
CA TYR A 357 -0.98 -55.12 5.25
C TYR A 357 -0.45 -56.18 4.28
N PRO A 358 -1.12 -57.36 4.17
CA PRO A 358 -0.68 -58.39 3.22
C PRO A 358 -0.59 -57.82 1.79
N GLY A 359 0.58 -57.96 1.14
CA GLY A 359 0.81 -57.45 -0.18
C GLY A 359 0.78 -55.89 -0.31
N ASN A 360 0.82 -55.16 0.81
CA ASN A 360 0.58 -53.73 0.86
C ASN A 360 -0.82 -53.32 0.35
N LEU A 361 -1.82 -54.15 0.51
CA LEU A 361 -3.21 -53.94 0.06
C LEU A 361 -4.10 -53.60 1.26
N ILE A 362 -4.69 -52.42 1.26
CA ILE A 362 -5.67 -51.97 2.26
C ILE A 362 -7.06 -52.39 1.80
N PRO A 363 -7.80 -53.23 2.58
CA PRO A 363 -9.17 -53.60 2.22
C PRO A 363 -10.09 -52.39 2.17
N ALA A 364 -10.95 -52.33 1.15
CA ALA A 364 -11.92 -51.24 1.01
C ALA A 364 -12.88 -51.07 2.20
N SER A 365 -13.13 -52.14 2.95
CA SER A 365 -13.92 -52.12 4.20
C SER A 365 -13.28 -51.28 5.32
N GLN A 366 -11.99 -50.95 5.22
CA GLN A 366 -11.29 -50.13 6.19
C GLN A 366 -11.24 -48.65 5.76
N PHE A 367 -11.79 -48.29 4.60
CA PHE A 367 -11.77 -46.91 4.13
C PHE A 367 -12.76 -46.04 4.89
N SER A 368 -12.33 -44.87 5.29
CA SER A 368 -13.19 -43.83 5.85
C SER A 368 -14.13 -43.29 4.76
N ALA A 369 -15.43 -43.21 5.08
CA ALA A 369 -16.42 -42.66 4.16
C ALA A 369 -16.12 -41.21 3.80
N THR A 370 -15.68 -40.40 4.77
CA THR A 370 -15.24 -39.00 4.51
C THR A 370 -14.03 -38.94 3.58
N ALA A 371 -13.03 -39.82 3.82
CA ALA A 371 -11.87 -39.87 2.93
C ALA A 371 -12.25 -40.28 1.49
N GLN A 372 -13.17 -41.20 1.32
CA GLN A 372 -13.67 -41.61 0.00
C GLN A 372 -14.37 -40.47 -0.71
N SER A 373 -15.21 -39.68 -0.03
CA SER A 373 -15.88 -38.52 -0.61
C SER A 373 -14.87 -37.45 -1.08
N ILE A 374 -13.86 -37.14 -0.27
CA ILE A 374 -12.79 -36.20 -0.61
C ILE A 374 -11.92 -36.75 -1.74
N ALA A 375 -11.58 -38.03 -1.71
CA ALA A 375 -10.74 -38.71 -2.71
C ALA A 375 -11.34 -38.66 -4.13
N THR A 376 -12.65 -38.52 -4.28
CA THR A 376 -13.28 -38.39 -5.61
C THR A 376 -12.71 -37.22 -6.41
N TYR A 377 -12.36 -36.13 -5.75
CA TYR A 377 -11.75 -34.96 -6.38
C TYR A 377 -10.28 -35.21 -6.74
N GLY A 378 -9.55 -35.94 -5.90
CA GLY A 378 -8.15 -36.29 -6.14
C GLY A 378 -7.95 -37.29 -7.26
N LYS A 379 -8.89 -38.21 -7.49
CA LYS A 379 -8.82 -39.22 -8.58
C LYS A 379 -8.70 -38.62 -9.98
N ALA A 380 -9.18 -37.39 -10.18
CA ALA A 380 -9.04 -36.70 -11.45
C ALA A 380 -7.59 -36.24 -11.75
N VAL A 381 -6.70 -36.29 -10.74
CA VAL A 381 -5.30 -35.84 -10.83
C VAL A 381 -4.41 -37.06 -10.76
N ALA A 382 -3.85 -37.45 -11.91
CA ALA A 382 -2.95 -38.60 -12.03
C ALA A 382 -1.51 -38.16 -12.39
N PRO A 383 -0.48 -38.95 -12.03
CA PRO A 383 0.90 -38.72 -12.47
C PRO A 383 0.97 -38.49 -13.99
N ASN A 384 1.71 -37.44 -14.42
CA ASN A 384 1.81 -37.05 -15.83
C ASN A 384 3.24 -36.94 -16.34
N ARG A 385 4.26 -37.36 -15.55
CA ARG A 385 5.67 -37.26 -15.93
C ARG A 385 6.22 -38.51 -16.63
N GLY A 386 5.39 -39.52 -16.91
CA GLY A 386 5.76 -40.69 -17.70
C GLY A 386 6.71 -41.68 -17.03
N PHE A 387 6.86 -41.65 -15.70
CA PHE A 387 7.67 -42.64 -14.96
C PHE A 387 6.98 -43.98 -14.91
N ALA A 388 7.80 -45.05 -14.98
CA ALA A 388 7.30 -46.42 -14.91
C ALA A 388 6.76 -46.75 -13.51
N PRO A 389 5.64 -47.50 -13.39
CA PRO A 389 5.15 -48.01 -12.11
C PRO A 389 6.20 -48.80 -11.33
N GLY A 390 6.27 -48.59 -10.01
CA GLY A 390 7.27 -49.22 -9.13
C GLY A 390 8.63 -48.52 -9.10
N THR A 391 8.71 -47.32 -9.69
CA THR A 391 9.88 -46.43 -9.55
C THR A 391 9.58 -45.27 -8.61
N SER A 392 10.64 -44.72 -8.00
CA SER A 392 10.50 -43.56 -7.09
C SER A 392 9.90 -42.36 -7.77
N GLY A 393 10.18 -42.14 -9.06
CA GLY A 393 9.61 -41.06 -9.85
C GLY A 393 8.09 -41.23 -10.13
N TYR A 394 7.59 -42.45 -10.12
CA TYR A 394 6.18 -42.73 -10.29
C TYR A 394 5.33 -42.35 -9.06
N VAL A 395 5.92 -42.46 -7.87
CA VAL A 395 5.22 -42.22 -6.60
C VAL A 395 5.54 -40.86 -5.97
N ARG A 396 6.57 -40.15 -6.46
CA ARG A 396 6.99 -38.82 -5.95
C ARG A 396 7.45 -37.94 -7.08
N ASN A 397 7.27 -36.63 -6.93
CA ASN A 397 7.62 -35.66 -7.97
C ASN A 397 7.08 -36.09 -9.36
N ASN A 398 5.87 -36.64 -9.34
CA ASN A 398 5.27 -37.37 -10.43
C ASN A 398 4.25 -36.55 -11.26
N TYR A 399 3.97 -35.31 -10.81
CA TYR A 399 2.99 -34.43 -11.45
C TYR A 399 3.63 -33.09 -11.81
N LEU A 400 3.64 -32.77 -13.09
CA LEU A 400 4.11 -31.49 -13.61
C LEU A 400 2.89 -30.57 -13.82
N VAL A 401 2.91 -29.42 -13.15
CA VAL A 401 2.01 -28.30 -13.43
C VAL A 401 2.76 -27.31 -14.30
N THR A 402 2.29 -27.14 -15.54
CA THR A 402 2.84 -26.12 -16.42
C THR A 402 2.36 -24.75 -15.92
N GLY A 403 3.32 -23.87 -15.67
CA GLY A 403 3.04 -22.51 -15.25
C GLY A 403 2.25 -21.73 -16.30
N GLY A 404 1.15 -21.15 -15.88
CA GLY A 404 0.33 -20.25 -16.70
C GLY A 404 0.65 -18.78 -16.44
N THR A 405 -0.32 -17.92 -16.65
CA THR A 405 -0.15 -16.49 -16.46
C THR A 405 -1.04 -15.99 -15.33
N GLN A 406 -0.44 -15.32 -14.36
CA GLN A 406 -1.15 -14.57 -13.34
C GLN A 406 -1.49 -13.18 -13.89
N ILE A 407 -2.71 -12.72 -13.65
CA ILE A 407 -3.18 -11.39 -14.04
C ILE A 407 -3.54 -10.61 -12.78
N THR A 408 -2.94 -9.43 -12.64
CA THR A 408 -3.19 -8.54 -11.50
C THR A 408 -3.64 -7.17 -12.01
N PRO A 409 -4.95 -6.95 -12.21
CA PRO A 409 -5.47 -5.66 -12.56
C PRO A 409 -5.55 -4.75 -11.33
N THR A 410 -5.16 -3.49 -11.51
CA THR A 410 -5.34 -2.42 -10.52
C THR A 410 -5.81 -1.17 -11.23
N ASP A 411 -6.78 -0.48 -10.66
CA ASP A 411 -7.29 0.79 -11.17
C ASP A 411 -7.22 1.84 -10.06
N LYS A 412 -6.74 3.04 -10.38
CA LYS A 412 -6.74 4.21 -9.50
C LYS A 412 -7.49 5.36 -10.15
N ILE A 413 -8.31 6.02 -9.34
CA ILE A 413 -9.00 7.25 -9.74
C ILE A 413 -8.71 8.33 -8.71
N SER A 414 -8.48 9.55 -9.17
CA SER A 414 -8.35 10.72 -8.32
C SER A 414 -9.12 11.89 -8.93
N VAL A 415 -9.90 12.56 -8.10
CA VAL A 415 -10.66 13.76 -8.49
C VAL A 415 -10.44 14.82 -7.43
N LYS A 416 -10.01 16.01 -7.86
CA LYS A 416 -9.85 17.17 -6.99
C LYS A 416 -10.63 18.37 -7.54
N GLY A 417 -11.25 19.10 -6.66
CA GLY A 417 -11.92 20.36 -6.93
C GLY A 417 -11.43 21.44 -5.98
N ASP A 418 -11.17 22.63 -6.50
CA ASP A 418 -10.73 23.78 -5.73
C ASP A 418 -11.64 24.96 -6.01
N GLN A 419 -12.08 25.64 -4.95
CA GLN A 419 -12.90 26.84 -5.04
C GLN A 419 -12.25 27.99 -4.28
N ILE A 420 -11.94 29.08 -4.97
CA ILE A 420 -11.51 30.35 -4.38
C ILE A 420 -12.76 31.20 -4.15
N ILE A 421 -12.95 31.66 -2.92
CA ILE A 421 -14.12 32.46 -2.50
C ILE A 421 -13.62 33.85 -2.06
N GLY A 422 -13.86 34.84 -2.90
CA GLY A 422 -13.30 36.17 -2.70
C GLY A 422 -11.76 36.16 -2.73
N SER A 423 -11.12 37.07 -1.98
CA SER A 423 -9.65 37.17 -1.89
C SER A 423 -9.06 36.47 -0.66
N ARG A 424 -9.87 35.81 0.16
CA ARG A 424 -9.43 35.36 1.48
C ARG A 424 -9.66 33.88 1.77
N GLN A 425 -10.44 33.20 0.97
CA GLN A 425 -10.83 31.83 1.29
C GLN A 425 -10.61 30.88 0.10
N ARG A 426 -10.18 29.65 0.40
CA ARG A 426 -10.10 28.55 -0.54
C ARG A 426 -10.66 27.30 0.10
N VAL A 427 -11.49 26.58 -0.62
CA VAL A 427 -11.98 25.24 -0.27
C VAL A 427 -11.44 24.26 -1.29
N SER A 428 -10.88 23.15 -0.82
CA SER A 428 -10.38 22.04 -1.64
C SER A 428 -11.07 20.76 -1.26
N LEU A 429 -11.46 19.97 -2.27
CA LEU A 429 -12.05 18.64 -2.13
C LEU A 429 -11.21 17.66 -2.92
N LEU A 430 -10.81 16.55 -2.30
CA LEU A 430 -10.07 15.47 -2.96
C LEU A 430 -10.74 14.13 -2.66
N TRP A 431 -10.98 13.35 -3.69
CA TRP A 431 -11.39 11.95 -3.60
C TRP A 431 -10.43 11.07 -4.40
N ASN A 432 -9.94 10.00 -3.76
CA ASN A 432 -9.18 8.96 -4.45
C ASN A 432 -9.74 7.60 -4.12
N THR A 433 -9.64 6.69 -5.09
CA THR A 433 -9.94 5.28 -4.89
C THR A 433 -8.94 4.41 -5.63
N THR A 434 -8.67 3.25 -5.05
CA THR A 434 -7.87 2.20 -5.69
C THR A 434 -8.59 0.87 -5.56
N ALA A 435 -8.69 0.13 -6.65
CA ALA A 435 -9.20 -1.23 -6.69
C ALA A 435 -8.10 -2.17 -7.19
N PHE A 436 -7.61 -3.04 -6.30
CA PHE A 436 -6.61 -4.06 -6.62
C PHE A 436 -7.25 -5.43 -6.61
N ARG A 437 -7.00 -6.22 -7.66
CA ARG A 437 -7.54 -7.57 -7.79
C ARG A 437 -6.43 -8.53 -8.22
N ASN A 438 -6.19 -9.55 -7.42
CA ASN A 438 -5.26 -10.62 -7.75
C ASN A 438 -6.00 -11.98 -7.72
N LYS A 439 -6.20 -12.55 -8.88
CA LYS A 439 -6.88 -13.83 -9.08
C LYS A 439 -5.96 -14.79 -9.83
N PRO A 440 -4.93 -15.34 -9.15
CA PRO A 440 -3.92 -16.12 -9.86
C PRO A 440 -4.47 -17.40 -10.50
N GLY A 441 -5.44 -18.06 -9.89
CA GLY A 441 -5.90 -19.40 -10.32
C GLY A 441 -4.78 -20.45 -10.25
N PRO A 442 -5.10 -21.74 -10.54
CA PRO A 442 -4.10 -22.81 -10.49
C PRO A 442 -2.97 -22.66 -11.50
N ALA A 443 -3.21 -22.01 -12.63
CA ALA A 443 -2.19 -21.77 -13.65
C ALA A 443 -1.26 -20.58 -13.32
N GLY A 444 -1.79 -19.55 -12.67
CA GLY A 444 -1.02 -18.36 -12.30
C GLY A 444 -0.22 -18.52 -11.00
N ALA A 445 -0.72 -19.33 -10.05
CA ALA A 445 0.03 -19.84 -8.91
C ALA A 445 -0.02 -21.37 -9.00
N PRO A 446 1.00 -21.99 -9.66
CA PRO A 446 0.93 -23.39 -10.04
C PRO A 446 0.62 -24.30 -8.88
N GLY A 447 -0.44 -25.09 -9.02
CA GLY A 447 -0.97 -26.00 -8.03
C GLY A 447 -1.88 -27.04 -8.66
N LEU A 448 -2.50 -27.84 -7.81
CA LEU A 448 -3.50 -28.82 -8.28
C LEU A 448 -4.73 -28.08 -8.83
N PRO A 449 -5.53 -28.70 -9.73
CA PRO A 449 -6.77 -28.08 -10.20
C PRO A 449 -7.77 -27.87 -9.04
N GLU A 450 -8.71 -26.94 -9.22
CA GLU A 450 -9.82 -26.77 -8.26
C GLU A 450 -10.67 -28.04 -8.18
N PRO A 451 -11.14 -28.41 -6.97
CA PRO A 451 -11.07 -27.66 -5.70
C PRO A 451 -9.82 -27.97 -4.86
N LEU A 452 -8.87 -28.78 -5.36
CA LEU A 452 -7.66 -29.16 -4.63
C LEU A 452 -6.62 -28.04 -4.54
N TRP A 453 -6.77 -26.99 -5.34
CA TRP A 453 -5.87 -25.84 -5.33
C TRP A 453 -5.88 -25.12 -3.96
N ASN A 454 -4.70 -24.82 -3.45
CA ASN A 454 -4.49 -24.17 -2.15
C ASN A 454 -4.19 -22.67 -2.25
N GLY A 455 -4.29 -22.08 -3.41
CA GLY A 455 -4.05 -20.66 -3.62
C GLY A 455 -5.19 -19.76 -3.13
N GLN A 456 -4.88 -18.47 -3.02
CA GLN A 456 -5.81 -17.46 -2.55
C GLN A 456 -6.08 -16.40 -3.61
N ILE A 457 -7.29 -15.88 -3.60
CA ILE A 457 -7.71 -14.69 -4.32
C ILE A 457 -7.55 -13.50 -3.36
N GLN A 458 -6.99 -12.40 -3.86
CA GLN A 458 -6.83 -11.17 -3.09
C GLN A 458 -7.62 -10.03 -3.73
N ALA A 459 -8.37 -9.31 -2.91
CA ALA A 459 -9.12 -8.13 -3.32
C ALA A 459 -8.88 -7.03 -2.28
N TRP A 460 -8.30 -5.92 -2.72
CA TRP A 460 -8.00 -4.78 -1.86
C TRP A 460 -8.64 -3.54 -2.46
N ASP A 461 -9.31 -2.78 -1.63
CA ASP A 461 -9.99 -1.55 -2.00
C ASP A 461 -9.61 -0.44 -1.04
N THR A 462 -9.37 0.75 -1.58
CA THR A 462 -9.14 1.95 -0.78
C THR A 462 -10.04 3.06 -1.25
N GLU A 463 -10.49 3.86 -0.30
CA GLU A 463 -11.17 5.12 -0.56
C GLU A 463 -10.65 6.18 0.39
N ALA A 464 -10.38 7.36 -0.14
CA ALA A 464 -9.94 8.50 0.64
C ALA A 464 -10.66 9.77 0.21
N TYR A 465 -11.17 10.48 1.19
CA TYR A 465 -11.82 11.78 1.04
C TYR A 465 -11.08 12.81 1.86
N ARG A 466 -10.82 13.97 1.29
CA ARG A 466 -10.22 15.11 1.98
C ARG A 466 -10.98 16.37 1.66
N VAL A 467 -11.17 17.18 2.68
CA VAL A 467 -11.76 18.53 2.60
C VAL A 467 -10.79 19.46 3.30
N ALA A 468 -10.41 20.54 2.67
CA ALA A 468 -9.57 21.57 3.28
C ALA A 468 -10.15 22.97 3.06
N HIS A 469 -9.98 23.85 4.04
CA HIS A 469 -10.38 25.24 4.00
C HIS A 469 -9.23 26.11 4.48
N ASP A 470 -8.76 26.98 3.59
CA ASP A 470 -7.76 28.01 3.90
C ASP A 470 -8.48 29.35 4.08
N PHE A 471 -8.23 30.04 5.19
CA PHE A 471 -8.82 31.35 5.48
C PHE A 471 -7.76 32.35 5.91
N THR A 472 -7.51 33.36 5.07
CA THR A 472 -6.70 34.53 5.40
C THR A 472 -7.54 35.47 6.27
N VAL A 473 -7.43 35.34 7.57
CA VAL A 473 -8.16 36.17 8.56
C VAL A 473 -7.69 37.61 8.46
N SER A 474 -6.37 37.81 8.39
CA SER A 474 -5.71 39.09 8.18
C SER A 474 -4.38 38.88 7.42
N PRO A 475 -3.69 39.94 6.95
CA PRO A 475 -2.38 39.81 6.32
C PRO A 475 -1.31 39.08 7.17
N ASN A 476 -1.51 39.04 8.48
CA ASN A 476 -0.59 38.40 9.44
C ASN A 476 -1.17 37.13 10.09
N MET A 477 -2.38 36.71 9.69
CA MET A 477 -3.07 35.59 10.33
C MET A 477 -3.78 34.74 9.28
N VAL A 478 -3.39 33.46 9.19
CA VAL A 478 -3.99 32.46 8.27
C VAL A 478 -4.40 31.24 9.08
N ASN A 479 -5.62 30.80 8.89
CA ASN A 479 -6.14 29.54 9.41
C ASN A 479 -6.23 28.50 8.27
N HIS A 480 -5.87 27.27 8.60
CA HIS A 480 -6.04 26.10 7.73
C HIS A 480 -6.77 25.01 8.50
N PHE A 481 -7.98 24.72 8.10
CA PHE A 481 -8.78 23.59 8.61
C PHE A 481 -8.78 22.48 7.56
N SER A 482 -8.67 21.21 8.00
CA SER A 482 -8.84 20.08 7.10
C SER A 482 -9.44 18.86 7.81
N PHE A 483 -10.17 18.07 7.01
CA PHE A 483 -10.77 16.80 7.40
C PHE A 483 -10.41 15.74 6.37
N ALA A 484 -10.10 14.53 6.84
CA ALA A 484 -9.87 13.36 6.00
C ALA A 484 -10.61 12.15 6.52
N LYS A 485 -11.09 11.32 5.58
CA LYS A 485 -11.58 9.97 5.84
C LYS A 485 -10.88 9.00 4.89
N ASN A 486 -10.29 7.95 5.43
CA ASN A 486 -9.66 6.87 4.66
C ASN A 486 -10.34 5.55 5.00
N THR A 487 -10.46 4.68 4.03
CA THR A 487 -10.89 3.30 4.22
C THR A 487 -9.95 2.39 3.44
N PHE A 488 -9.41 1.39 4.08
CA PHE A 488 -8.61 0.34 3.43
C PHE A 488 -9.22 -1.01 3.77
N THR A 489 -9.65 -1.75 2.75
CA THR A 489 -10.18 -3.09 2.89
C THR A 489 -9.30 -4.07 2.14
N LYS A 490 -8.83 -5.10 2.83
CA LYS A 490 -7.99 -6.17 2.28
C LYS A 490 -8.63 -7.50 2.58
N ASN A 491 -9.02 -8.21 1.53
CA ASN A 491 -9.58 -9.56 1.63
C ASN A 491 -8.68 -10.56 0.90
N SER A 492 -8.44 -11.70 1.53
CA SER A 492 -7.72 -12.84 0.96
C SER A 492 -8.51 -14.10 1.30
N PHE A 493 -8.96 -14.82 0.29
CA PHE A 493 -9.84 -15.96 0.45
C PHE A 493 -9.55 -17.06 -0.55
N SER A 494 -9.89 -18.30 -0.16
CA SER A 494 -9.81 -19.45 -1.05
C SER A 494 -10.72 -19.29 -2.27
N ALA A 495 -10.29 -19.74 -3.42
CA ALA A 495 -11.13 -19.81 -4.61
C ALA A 495 -12.37 -20.71 -4.44
N ASN A 496 -12.39 -21.51 -3.39
CA ASN A 496 -13.45 -22.46 -3.06
C ASN A 496 -14.48 -21.94 -2.05
N VAL A 497 -14.38 -20.66 -1.64
CA VAL A 497 -15.35 -20.02 -0.74
C VAL A 497 -16.76 -20.03 -1.36
N ASP A 498 -17.79 -20.19 -0.53
CA ASP A 498 -19.22 -20.08 -0.85
C ASP A 498 -19.76 -21.08 -1.89
N LYS A 499 -19.09 -22.24 -2.05
CA LYS A 499 -19.55 -23.33 -2.92
C LYS A 499 -20.10 -24.47 -2.08
N ASP A 500 -21.36 -24.55 -1.73
CA ASP A 500 -22.00 -25.63 -0.94
C ASP A 500 -21.16 -26.94 -0.81
N TRP A 501 -20.27 -26.97 0.18
CA TRP A 501 -19.40 -28.12 0.46
C TRP A 501 -20.01 -29.08 1.46
N LYS A 502 -21.02 -28.65 2.21
CA LYS A 502 -21.69 -29.46 3.20
C LYS A 502 -22.35 -30.72 2.61
N SER A 503 -22.98 -30.56 1.46
CA SER A 503 -23.60 -31.66 0.74
C SER A 503 -22.61 -32.58 0.04
N LYS A 504 -21.37 -32.12 -0.20
CA LYS A 504 -20.37 -32.80 -1.01
C LYS A 504 -19.28 -33.46 -0.16
N VAL A 505 -18.65 -32.69 0.71
CA VAL A 505 -17.54 -33.14 1.57
C VAL A 505 -17.55 -32.36 2.88
N CYS A 506 -18.12 -32.96 3.92
CA CYS A 506 -18.10 -32.38 5.26
C CYS A 506 -17.30 -33.30 6.19
N ILE A 507 -16.28 -32.77 6.84
CA ILE A 507 -15.57 -33.50 7.90
C ILE A 507 -16.47 -33.50 9.12
N LYS A 508 -16.64 -34.66 9.73
CA LYS A 508 -17.47 -34.82 10.93
C LYS A 508 -17.02 -33.84 12.03
N ASN A 509 -17.98 -33.20 12.68
CA ASN A 509 -17.77 -32.19 13.74
C ASN A 509 -17.17 -30.86 13.29
N VAL A 510 -17.10 -30.56 11.99
CA VAL A 510 -16.77 -29.21 11.49
C VAL A 510 -18.09 -28.44 11.39
N VAL A 511 -18.17 -27.31 12.12
CA VAL A 511 -19.42 -26.53 12.26
C VAL A 511 -19.82 -25.86 10.94
N ASP A 512 -18.84 -25.24 10.27
CA ASP A 512 -19.03 -24.42 9.05
C ASP A 512 -18.45 -25.07 7.80
N CYS A 513 -18.56 -26.39 7.68
CA CYS A 513 -17.98 -27.14 6.56
C CYS A 513 -18.55 -26.78 5.18
N ASN A 514 -19.63 -26.01 5.11
CA ASN A 514 -20.26 -25.58 3.87
C ASN A 514 -19.59 -24.36 3.22
N GLN A 515 -18.73 -23.65 3.93
CA GLN A 515 -18.12 -22.43 3.41
C GLN A 515 -16.89 -22.68 2.52
N ASN A 516 -16.12 -23.73 2.78
CA ASN A 516 -14.88 -24.03 2.07
C ASN A 516 -14.66 -25.52 1.86
N PHE A 517 -13.91 -25.86 0.80
CA PHE A 517 -13.31 -27.18 0.66
C PHE A 517 -12.29 -27.39 1.79
N PRO A 518 -12.27 -28.55 2.48
CA PRO A 518 -11.37 -28.78 3.60
C PRO A 518 -9.90 -28.72 3.19
N THR A 519 -9.05 -28.31 4.12
CA THR A 519 -7.60 -28.38 3.97
C THR A 519 -7.13 -29.78 4.37
N ILE A 520 -6.53 -30.50 3.43
CA ILE A 520 -5.96 -31.84 3.66
C ILE A 520 -4.46 -31.78 3.42
N ASN A 521 -3.68 -31.99 4.45
CA ASN A 521 -2.23 -32.02 4.36
C ASN A 521 -1.69 -33.45 4.43
N PHE A 522 -0.67 -33.71 3.64
CA PHE A 522 0.05 -34.98 3.57
C PHE A 522 1.54 -34.76 3.81
N THR A 523 2.23 -35.67 4.46
CA THR A 523 3.68 -35.57 4.65
C THR A 523 4.47 -35.85 3.38
N GLU A 524 3.98 -36.71 2.48
CA GLU A 524 4.70 -37.09 1.26
C GLU A 524 4.07 -36.60 -0.03
N PHE A 525 2.84 -36.10 0.04
CA PHE A 525 2.11 -35.62 -1.13
C PHE A 525 1.76 -34.15 -0.99
N THR A 526 1.49 -33.54 -2.12
CA THR A 526 0.99 -32.16 -2.16
C THR A 526 -0.36 -32.08 -1.49
N GLY A 527 -0.51 -31.13 -0.56
CA GLY A 527 -1.76 -30.88 0.16
C GLY A 527 -2.91 -30.46 -0.78
N TRP A 528 -4.14 -30.69 -0.33
CA TRP A 528 -5.38 -30.39 -1.06
C TRP A 528 -6.16 -29.29 -0.37
N GLY A 529 -6.72 -28.40 -1.16
CA GLY A 529 -7.62 -27.35 -0.73
C GLY A 529 -6.98 -26.27 0.14
N SER A 530 -7.76 -25.26 0.42
CA SER A 530 -7.45 -24.19 1.36
C SER A 530 -8.76 -23.72 1.97
N SER A 531 -8.80 -23.63 3.27
CA SER A 531 -9.95 -23.15 4.03
C SER A 531 -9.68 -21.82 4.74
N SER A 532 -8.74 -21.03 4.23
CA SER A 532 -8.41 -19.71 4.77
C SER A 532 -9.33 -18.63 4.22
N TYR A 533 -9.82 -17.78 5.10
CA TYR A 533 -10.49 -16.52 4.80
C TYR A 533 -9.97 -15.44 5.76
N ASN A 534 -9.22 -14.50 5.23
CA ASN A 534 -8.62 -13.43 6.01
C ASN A 534 -9.03 -12.09 5.44
N GLY A 535 -9.27 -11.15 6.30
CA GLY A 535 -9.54 -9.79 5.88
C GLY A 535 -9.13 -8.79 6.93
N THR A 536 -8.95 -7.55 6.46
CA THR A 536 -8.73 -6.41 7.33
C THR A 536 -9.54 -5.26 6.77
N ASN A 537 -10.32 -4.62 7.62
CA ASN A 537 -10.96 -3.35 7.32
C ASN A 537 -10.36 -2.29 8.23
N GLN A 538 -9.81 -1.24 7.65
CA GLN A 538 -9.12 -0.18 8.38
C GLN A 538 -9.77 1.16 8.02
N PRO A 539 -10.95 1.47 8.58
CA PRO A 539 -11.51 2.81 8.48
C PRO A 539 -10.74 3.76 9.40
N GLY A 540 -10.51 4.97 8.92
CA GLY A 540 -9.91 6.02 9.70
C GLY A 540 -10.44 7.37 9.28
N TRP A 541 -10.46 8.30 10.21
CA TRP A 541 -10.75 9.70 9.92
C TRP A 541 -9.90 10.61 10.78
N GLY A 542 -9.69 11.81 10.32
CA GLY A 542 -8.93 12.80 11.07
C GLY A 542 -9.41 14.22 10.76
N LEU A 543 -9.28 15.07 11.73
CA LEU A 543 -9.46 16.50 11.56
C LEU A 543 -8.23 17.24 12.05
N ARG A 544 -8.04 18.42 11.51
CA ARG A 544 -6.90 19.25 11.80
C ARG A 544 -7.28 20.72 11.62
N ASP A 545 -6.74 21.56 12.49
CA ASP A 545 -6.88 23.00 12.41
C ASP A 545 -5.55 23.69 12.80
N ASP A 546 -5.04 24.54 11.92
CA ASP A 546 -3.77 25.26 12.08
C ASP A 546 -3.99 26.75 11.99
N LEU A 547 -3.46 27.50 12.93
CA LEU A 547 -3.39 28.95 12.90
C LEU A 547 -1.96 29.43 12.82
N SER A 548 -1.58 30.08 11.72
CA SER A 548 -0.29 30.77 11.57
C SER A 548 -0.48 32.25 11.89
N TYR A 549 0.33 32.79 12.77
CA TYR A 549 0.28 34.18 13.19
C TYR A 549 1.68 34.82 13.24
N THR A 550 1.86 35.93 12.52
CA THR A 550 3.10 36.70 12.51
C THR A 550 2.91 37.99 13.31
N ARG A 551 3.78 38.19 14.32
CA ARG A 551 3.79 39.41 15.15
C ARG A 551 5.20 39.91 15.39
N GLY A 552 5.53 41.09 14.85
CA GLY A 552 6.89 41.62 14.90
C GLY A 552 7.86 40.65 14.22
N ASN A 553 8.89 40.25 14.94
CA ASN A 553 9.92 39.30 14.48
C ASN A 553 9.56 37.84 14.77
N HIS A 554 8.37 37.56 15.32
CA HIS A 554 7.94 36.23 15.69
C HIS A 554 6.94 35.68 14.69
N SER A 555 7.21 34.48 14.18
CA SER A 555 6.26 33.67 13.42
C SER A 555 5.82 32.52 14.32
N LEU A 556 4.55 32.51 14.68
CA LEU A 556 3.94 31.56 15.59
C LEU A 556 2.98 30.65 14.82
N LYS A 557 2.98 29.37 15.14
CA LYS A 557 2.02 28.42 14.62
C LYS A 557 1.38 27.65 15.77
N PHE A 558 0.07 27.61 15.79
CA PHE A 558 -0.74 26.88 16.76
C PHE A 558 -1.63 25.93 15.98
N GLY A 559 -1.90 24.77 16.50
CA GLY A 559 -2.79 23.91 15.80
C GLY A 559 -3.25 22.71 16.63
N PHE A 560 -4.20 21.94 16.12
CA PHE A 560 -4.79 20.73 16.69
C PHE A 560 -4.97 19.68 15.60
N GLN A 561 -4.59 18.45 15.90
CA GLN A 561 -4.88 17.28 15.09
C GLN A 561 -5.52 16.21 15.95
N TYR A 562 -6.62 15.69 15.47
CA TYR A 562 -7.24 14.46 15.98
C TYR A 562 -7.25 13.42 14.87
N GLN A 563 -6.87 12.21 15.19
CA GLN A 563 -6.89 11.09 14.27
C GLN A 563 -7.47 9.87 14.98
N ASP A 564 -8.46 9.27 14.35
CA ASP A 564 -9.09 8.03 14.77
C ASP A 564 -8.83 6.97 13.71
N GLN A 565 -8.19 5.88 14.09
CA GLN A 565 -7.84 4.77 13.20
C GLN A 565 -8.27 3.46 13.85
N HIS A 566 -9.06 2.70 13.13
CA HIS A 566 -9.47 1.36 13.51
C HIS A 566 -8.83 0.31 12.60
N ALA A 567 -8.61 -0.87 13.14
CA ALA A 567 -8.21 -2.05 12.38
C ALA A 567 -9.06 -3.23 12.84
N ASP A 568 -10.08 -3.50 12.07
CA ASP A 568 -10.90 -4.69 12.25
C ASP A 568 -10.31 -5.80 11.38
N GLY A 569 -9.54 -6.68 12.00
CA GLY A 569 -8.97 -7.83 11.34
C GLY A 569 -9.75 -9.09 11.68
N PHE A 570 -10.11 -9.85 10.68
CA PHE A 570 -10.59 -11.21 10.88
C PHE A 570 -9.65 -12.18 10.17
N GLY A 571 -9.30 -13.24 10.85
CA GLY A 571 -8.52 -14.32 10.29
C GLY A 571 -9.23 -15.62 10.61
N GLN A 572 -9.74 -16.27 9.60
CA GLN A 572 -10.36 -17.57 9.73
C GLN A 572 -9.49 -18.57 8.98
N GLN A 573 -8.81 -19.39 9.73
CA GLN A 573 -8.08 -20.52 9.20
C GLN A 573 -8.93 -21.79 9.44
N ASP A 574 -8.88 -22.67 8.47
CA ASP A 574 -9.51 -23.99 8.62
C ASP A 574 -11.05 -23.99 8.81
N ILE A 575 -11.76 -23.01 8.21
CA ILE A 575 -13.23 -22.92 8.28
C ILE A 575 -13.90 -24.19 7.73
N GLY A 576 -13.39 -24.72 6.62
CA GLY A 576 -13.85 -25.99 6.03
C GLY A 576 -13.34 -27.22 6.78
N GLY A 577 -12.60 -27.02 7.86
CA GLY A 577 -11.85 -28.04 8.57
C GLY A 577 -10.49 -28.33 7.95
N ARG A 578 -9.55 -28.72 8.80
CA ARG A 578 -8.21 -29.17 8.41
C ARG A 578 -7.96 -30.55 8.97
N ALA A 579 -7.41 -31.42 8.15
CA ALA A 579 -6.92 -32.72 8.58
C ALA A 579 -5.51 -32.96 8.02
N ASP A 580 -4.57 -33.22 8.89
CA ASP A 580 -3.19 -33.55 8.55
C ASP A 580 -2.97 -35.04 8.67
N PHE A 581 -2.43 -35.64 7.63
CA PHE A 581 -2.15 -37.07 7.57
C PHE A 581 -0.64 -37.30 7.46
N SER A 582 -0.14 -38.12 8.38
CA SER A 582 1.27 -38.50 8.44
C SER A 582 1.42 -40.00 8.12
N PHE A 583 2.54 -40.36 7.52
CA PHE A 583 2.94 -41.76 7.34
C PHE A 583 2.99 -42.51 8.68
N GLN A 584 3.20 -41.82 9.79
CA GLN A 584 3.35 -42.41 11.13
C GLN A 584 2.12 -43.23 11.58
N SER A 585 0.92 -42.84 11.16
CA SER A 585 -0.30 -43.56 11.51
C SER A 585 -0.36 -44.99 10.91
N THR A 586 0.38 -45.23 9.82
CA THR A 586 0.48 -46.50 9.12
C THR A 586 1.92 -47.04 9.04
N SER A 587 2.80 -46.60 9.95
CA SER A 587 4.20 -47.04 10.08
C SER A 587 4.42 -47.98 11.29
N ILE A 588 5.65 -48.40 11.48
CA ILE A 588 6.09 -49.06 12.73
C ILE A 588 5.95 -48.02 13.87
N PRO A 589 5.20 -48.35 14.95
CA PRO A 589 5.00 -47.42 16.06
C PRO A 589 6.33 -46.98 16.71
N GLY A 590 6.40 -45.70 17.07
CA GLY A 590 7.60 -45.13 17.71
C GLY A 590 8.78 -44.86 16.79
N ASN A 591 8.71 -45.27 15.52
CA ASN A 591 9.76 -44.95 14.54
C ASN A 591 9.30 -43.82 13.64
N THR A 592 10.04 -42.70 13.66
CA THR A 592 9.76 -41.50 12.88
C THR A 592 10.67 -41.32 11.66
N SER A 593 11.57 -42.28 11.41
CA SER A 593 12.59 -42.20 10.35
C SER A 593 12.07 -42.73 9.02
N PHE A 594 11.29 -41.93 8.31
CA PHE A 594 10.83 -42.25 6.96
C PHE A 594 12.01 -42.27 5.95
N PRO A 595 12.09 -43.20 4.99
CA PRO A 595 11.13 -44.28 4.69
C PRO A 595 11.34 -45.58 5.49
N ASN A 596 12.33 -45.69 6.33
CA ASN A 596 12.70 -46.93 7.04
C ASN A 596 11.63 -47.42 8.02
N SER A 597 10.82 -46.49 8.57
CA SER A 597 9.70 -46.80 9.44
C SER A 597 8.49 -47.38 8.71
N GLY A 598 8.48 -47.33 7.37
CA GLY A 598 7.31 -47.67 6.58
C GLY A 598 6.22 -46.58 6.65
N GLY A 599 5.03 -46.92 6.20
CA GLY A 599 3.83 -46.08 6.22
C GLY A 599 3.64 -45.21 4.99
N SER A 600 2.46 -44.58 4.92
CA SER A 600 2.11 -43.59 3.89
C SER A 600 1.01 -42.66 4.43
N SER A 601 1.19 -41.36 4.26
CA SER A 601 0.17 -40.38 4.64
C SER A 601 -1.15 -40.55 3.87
N PHE A 602 -1.07 -41.02 2.62
CA PHE A 602 -2.26 -41.31 1.84
C PHE A 602 -2.98 -42.57 2.31
N ALA A 603 -2.24 -43.59 2.78
CA ALA A 603 -2.84 -44.77 3.46
C ALA A 603 -3.53 -44.34 4.76
N SER A 604 -2.89 -43.46 5.53
CA SER A 604 -3.51 -42.88 6.75
C SER A 604 -4.78 -42.09 6.44
N PHE A 605 -4.79 -41.34 5.33
CA PHE A 605 -5.98 -40.64 4.84
C PHE A 605 -7.11 -41.59 4.48
N LEU A 606 -6.84 -42.62 3.68
CA LEU A 606 -7.86 -43.60 3.28
C LEU A 606 -8.50 -44.30 4.49
N THR A 607 -7.72 -44.61 5.51
CA THR A 607 -8.19 -45.26 6.74
C THR A 607 -8.74 -44.27 7.77
N GLY A 608 -8.75 -42.96 7.49
CA GLY A 608 -9.26 -41.92 8.38
C GLY A 608 -8.40 -41.67 9.62
N GLN A 609 -7.12 -42.04 9.59
CA GLN A 609 -6.18 -41.90 10.71
C GLN A 609 -5.47 -40.54 10.66
N ALA A 610 -6.20 -39.46 10.95
CA ALA A 610 -5.63 -38.11 11.00
C ALA A 610 -4.62 -38.00 12.16
N PHE A 611 -3.48 -37.39 11.89
CA PHE A 611 -2.48 -37.03 12.88
C PHE A 611 -2.89 -35.76 13.64
N LEU A 612 -3.48 -34.80 12.96
CA LEU A 612 -4.01 -33.55 13.50
C LEU A 612 -5.34 -33.25 12.84
N GLY A 613 -6.32 -32.88 13.64
CA GLY A 613 -7.59 -32.27 13.18
C GLY A 613 -7.73 -30.88 13.78
N ARG A 614 -8.10 -29.90 12.97
CA ARG A 614 -8.36 -28.53 13.42
C ARG A 614 -9.61 -27.98 12.75
N THR A 615 -10.39 -27.25 13.51
CA THR A 615 -11.50 -26.44 13.00
C THR A 615 -11.54 -25.14 13.76
N GLU A 616 -11.86 -24.06 13.09
CA GLU A 616 -12.13 -22.76 13.71
C GLU A 616 -13.60 -22.43 13.49
N THR A 617 -14.27 -21.95 14.53
CA THR A 617 -15.63 -21.43 14.45
C THR A 617 -15.58 -19.91 14.37
N ILE A 618 -16.42 -19.35 13.51
CA ILE A 618 -16.68 -17.91 13.48
C ILE A 618 -17.43 -17.57 14.77
N ARG A 619 -16.87 -16.69 15.59
CA ARG A 619 -17.57 -16.05 16.70
C ARG A 619 -17.90 -14.62 16.35
#